data_aa19531e8c49947f4d1930b67283b8da
#
_entry.id   aa19531e8c49947f4d1930b67283b8da
#
_cell.length_a   1.000
_cell.length_b   1.000
_cell.length_c   1.000
_cell.angle_alpha   90.00
_cell.angle_beta   90.00
_cell.angle_gamma   90.00
#
_symmetry.space_group_name_H-M   'P 1'
#
loop_
_entity.id
_entity.type
_entity.pdbx_description
1 polymer ?
#
loop_
_entity_poly.entity_id
_entity_poly.type
_entity_poly.pdbx_seq_one_letter_code
_entity_poly.pdbx_strand_id
1 'polypeptide(L)'
;MPVRSDLRNVAIVAHVDHGKTTLVDGMLVQGGAYGDHAHIEDRAMDSGDLEREKGITILAKNTAIRYTGEAAGPEGVTINVIDTPGHADFGGEVERGLSMVDGVVLLVDASEGPLPQTRFVLRKALAAKLPVIIVVNKVDRPDSRIAEVVEETHDLLLGLASDLHDEVPDLDIDGLLEVPVVYASAKAGLASLEQPADGSLPDSENLEPLFQTIMERIPGPSFEEGHPLQAHVTNLDASPFLGRLALLRIFNGELRKGQQVAWARADGSTQTVKITELLETKGLDRVPAEVARPGDIVAVAGIEEITIGETLTDINDPRPLPRITVDDPAISMTIGINTSPLAGRVKGAKVTARQVKDRLDKELIGNVSIRVLPTERPDAWEVQGRGELALAILVEQMRREGFELTVGKPQVVTKEVDGKVHEPMEHMTIDVPEEHLGAVTQLLASRKGRMDSMSNHGTGWVRMEFIVPARGLIGFRSTFLTETRGTGIASSISHGFAPWAGPIEYRTNGSLVADRTGAVTTNALLLLQDRGTFFVKPTQDVYEGMVVGENSRGEDMDINICKEKKLNNIRSATGDELERLTPPRTLTLEESLEFAREDECVEVTPENIRIRKVELDATLRARAASRAKKM
;
A
#
# COMPACT_ATOMS: atom_id res chain seq x y z
N MET A 1 -8.59 -16.96 -31.82
CA MET A 1 -9.68 -16.31 -31.03
C MET A 1 -9.97 -14.95 -31.64
N PRO A 2 -11.21 -14.53 -31.81
CA PRO A 2 -11.53 -13.17 -32.21
C PRO A 2 -11.07 -12.19 -31.12
N VAL A 3 -10.72 -10.98 -31.56
CA VAL A 3 -10.20 -9.89 -30.70
C VAL A 3 -11.07 -8.67 -30.92
N ARG A 4 -11.42 -7.96 -29.86
CA ARG A 4 -12.16 -6.69 -29.95
C ARG A 4 -11.24 -5.56 -30.41
N SER A 5 -11.66 -4.84 -31.43
CA SER A 5 -10.93 -3.67 -31.94
C SER A 5 -11.33 -2.35 -31.28
N ASP A 6 -12.51 -2.32 -30.67
CA ASP A 6 -13.17 -1.12 -30.09
C ASP A 6 -12.82 -0.88 -28.61
N LEU A 7 -11.96 -1.71 -28.03
CA LEU A 7 -11.62 -1.69 -26.59
C LEU A 7 -10.14 -1.97 -26.34
N ARG A 8 -9.57 -1.27 -25.36
CA ARG A 8 -8.26 -1.58 -24.76
C ARG A 8 -8.37 -1.49 -23.24
N ASN A 9 -7.82 -2.47 -22.53
CA ASN A 9 -7.72 -2.48 -21.06
C ASN A 9 -6.26 -2.36 -20.67
N VAL A 10 -5.90 -1.29 -19.98
CA VAL A 10 -4.50 -0.91 -19.72
C VAL A 10 -4.30 -0.62 -18.24
N ALA A 11 -3.29 -1.21 -17.62
CA ALA A 11 -2.84 -0.80 -16.29
C ALA A 11 -1.73 0.26 -16.41
N ILE A 12 -1.77 1.30 -15.58
CA ILE A 12 -0.66 2.23 -15.45
C ILE A 12 0.11 1.91 -14.17
N VAL A 13 1.37 1.57 -14.34
CA VAL A 13 2.32 1.23 -13.28
C VAL A 13 3.34 2.34 -13.17
N ALA A 14 3.47 2.91 -11.99
CA ALA A 14 4.42 4.00 -11.73
C ALA A 14 4.87 3.97 -10.28
N HIS A 15 6.06 4.51 -10.02
CA HIS A 15 6.45 4.89 -8.67
C HIS A 15 5.67 6.15 -8.21
N VAL A 16 5.61 6.34 -6.91
CA VAL A 16 5.07 7.57 -6.30
C VAL A 16 5.81 8.78 -6.90
N ASP A 17 5.07 9.84 -7.18
CA ASP A 17 5.58 11.10 -7.78
C ASP A 17 6.13 11.01 -9.21
N HIS A 18 6.13 9.86 -9.89
CA HIS A 18 6.51 9.78 -11.33
C HIS A 18 5.49 10.45 -12.27
N GLY A 19 4.37 10.93 -11.75
CA GLY A 19 3.37 11.70 -12.49
C GLY A 19 2.23 10.87 -13.08
N LYS A 20 1.93 9.71 -12.50
CA LYS A 20 0.84 8.82 -12.91
C LYS A 20 -0.51 9.55 -12.99
N THR A 21 -0.94 10.16 -11.90
CA THR A 21 -2.21 10.89 -11.83
C THR A 21 -2.27 12.01 -12.86
N THR A 22 -1.18 12.79 -13.01
CA THR A 22 -1.09 13.88 -13.99
C THR A 22 -1.21 13.35 -15.43
N LEU A 23 -0.61 12.21 -15.73
CA LEU A 23 -0.71 11.59 -17.06
C LEU A 23 -2.16 11.14 -17.35
N VAL A 24 -2.80 10.46 -16.38
CA VAL A 24 -4.20 10.00 -16.54
C VAL A 24 -5.14 11.18 -16.67
N ASP A 25 -4.97 12.24 -15.88
CA ASP A 25 -5.76 13.47 -16.01
C ASP A 25 -5.59 14.09 -17.41
N GLY A 26 -4.35 14.16 -17.92
CA GLY A 26 -4.07 14.61 -19.29
C GLY A 26 -4.74 13.73 -20.36
N MET A 27 -4.71 12.42 -20.20
CA MET A 27 -5.38 11.47 -21.09
C MET A 27 -6.91 11.64 -21.06
N LEU A 28 -7.50 11.86 -19.88
CA LEU A 28 -8.95 12.11 -19.73
C LEU A 28 -9.39 13.40 -20.42
N VAL A 29 -8.59 14.47 -20.26
CA VAL A 29 -8.87 15.76 -20.92
C VAL A 29 -8.84 15.61 -22.43
N GLN A 30 -7.76 15.06 -22.96
CA GLN A 30 -7.58 14.92 -24.41
C GLN A 30 -8.47 13.84 -25.03
N GLY A 31 -8.86 12.83 -24.24
CA GLY A 31 -9.86 11.84 -24.63
C GLY A 31 -11.31 12.33 -24.59
N GLY A 32 -11.56 13.63 -24.26
CA GLY A 32 -12.89 14.21 -24.28
C GLY A 32 -13.84 13.74 -23.17
N ALA A 33 -13.30 13.20 -22.09
CA ALA A 33 -14.09 12.73 -20.93
C ALA A 33 -14.79 13.88 -20.17
N TYR A 34 -14.26 15.10 -20.30
CA TYR A 34 -14.82 16.31 -19.71
C TYR A 34 -15.37 17.24 -20.79
N GLY A 35 -16.57 17.76 -20.58
CA GLY A 35 -17.12 18.83 -21.46
C GLY A 35 -16.29 20.14 -21.30
N ASP A 36 -16.36 21.01 -22.30
CA ASP A 36 -15.58 22.27 -22.46
C ASP A 36 -15.57 23.23 -21.26
N HIS A 37 -16.35 22.98 -20.21
CA HIS A 37 -16.49 23.83 -19.02
C HIS A 37 -16.31 23.10 -17.68
N ALA A 38 -15.85 21.85 -17.65
CA ALA A 38 -15.62 21.13 -16.40
C ALA A 38 -14.34 21.63 -15.72
N HIS A 39 -14.44 22.15 -14.50
CA HIS A 39 -13.29 22.33 -13.62
C HIS A 39 -12.79 20.94 -13.21
N ILE A 40 -11.63 20.57 -13.72
CA ILE A 40 -10.94 19.37 -13.30
C ILE A 40 -10.32 19.68 -11.93
N GLU A 41 -10.76 18.98 -10.90
CA GLU A 41 -10.00 18.97 -9.64
C GLU A 41 -8.68 18.28 -9.92
N ASP A 42 -7.56 18.93 -9.59
CA ASP A 42 -6.23 18.32 -9.64
C ASP A 42 -6.26 16.99 -8.87
N ARG A 43 -5.77 15.91 -9.49
CA ARG A 43 -5.76 14.55 -8.95
C ARG A 43 -7.15 13.90 -8.85
N ALA A 44 -7.91 13.93 -9.93
CA ALA A 44 -9.24 13.31 -10.00
C ALA A 44 -9.26 11.82 -9.65
N MET A 45 -8.16 11.09 -9.92
CA MET A 45 -8.02 9.67 -9.57
C MET A 45 -7.71 9.43 -8.09
N ASP A 46 -6.98 10.31 -7.40
CA ASP A 46 -6.65 10.19 -5.98
C ASP A 46 -7.77 10.78 -5.11
N SER A 47 -8.94 10.15 -5.11
CA SER A 47 -10.14 10.68 -4.43
C SER A 47 -10.14 10.46 -2.91
N GLY A 48 -9.28 9.58 -2.38
CA GLY A 48 -9.16 9.29 -0.95
C GLY A 48 -8.30 10.32 -0.20
N ASP A 49 -8.78 10.84 0.95
CA ASP A 49 -7.99 11.77 1.77
C ASP A 49 -6.65 11.18 2.21
N LEU A 50 -6.61 9.88 2.53
CA LEU A 50 -5.39 9.16 2.88
C LEU A 50 -4.44 8.98 1.70
N GLU A 51 -4.96 8.72 0.50
CA GLU A 51 -4.16 8.62 -0.72
C GLU A 51 -3.48 9.96 -1.02
N ARG A 52 -4.22 11.07 -0.90
CA ARG A 52 -3.69 12.44 -1.09
C ARG A 52 -2.63 12.80 -0.04
N GLU A 53 -2.87 12.44 1.23
CA GLU A 53 -1.96 12.74 2.34
C GLU A 53 -0.66 11.92 2.28
N LYS A 54 -0.77 10.63 1.94
CA LYS A 54 0.38 9.71 1.85
C LYS A 54 1.07 9.75 0.48
N GLY A 55 0.41 10.31 -0.54
CA GLY A 55 0.91 10.35 -1.91
C GLY A 55 0.96 8.98 -2.60
N ILE A 56 0.20 8.00 -2.13
CA ILE A 56 0.19 6.63 -2.66
C ILE A 56 -1.21 6.22 -3.08
N THR A 57 -1.33 5.44 -4.16
CA THR A 57 -2.56 4.75 -4.51
C THR A 57 -2.76 3.55 -3.59
N ILE A 58 -3.91 3.47 -2.95
CA ILE A 58 -4.28 2.37 -2.04
C ILE A 58 -5.22 1.39 -2.73
N LEU A 59 -6.21 1.90 -3.46
CA LEU A 59 -7.23 1.10 -4.14
C LEU A 59 -7.11 1.23 -5.66
N ALA A 60 -7.16 0.10 -6.37
CA ALA A 60 -7.24 0.11 -7.82
C ALA A 60 -8.55 0.75 -8.29
N LYS A 61 -8.46 1.73 -9.19
CA LYS A 61 -9.60 2.45 -9.78
C LYS A 61 -9.65 2.24 -11.27
N ASN A 62 -10.86 2.20 -11.82
CA ASN A 62 -11.10 2.09 -13.25
C ASN A 62 -11.61 3.42 -13.81
N THR A 63 -11.01 3.86 -14.91
CA THR A 63 -11.39 5.06 -15.66
C THR A 63 -11.50 4.69 -17.13
N ALA A 64 -12.51 5.18 -17.82
CA ALA A 64 -12.72 4.90 -19.24
C ALA A 64 -12.55 6.17 -20.09
N ILE A 65 -11.62 6.12 -21.04
CA ILE A 65 -11.30 7.21 -21.96
C ILE A 65 -11.87 6.86 -23.33
N ARG A 66 -12.60 7.78 -23.97
CA ARG A 66 -13.05 7.62 -25.35
C ARG A 66 -12.04 8.25 -26.31
N TYR A 67 -11.17 7.43 -26.86
CA TYR A 67 -10.17 7.89 -27.83
C TYR A 67 -10.78 7.91 -29.25
N THR A 68 -10.64 9.05 -29.93
CA THR A 68 -11.18 9.30 -31.28
C THR A 68 -10.10 9.81 -32.25
N GLY A 69 -8.81 9.65 -31.90
CA GLY A 69 -7.66 10.01 -32.74
C GLY A 69 -7.52 9.13 -33.99
N GLU A 70 -6.45 9.35 -34.74
CA GLU A 70 -6.22 8.69 -36.03
C GLU A 70 -6.22 7.16 -35.95
N ALA A 71 -5.62 6.58 -34.92
CA ALA A 71 -5.53 5.13 -34.74
C ALA A 71 -6.84 4.47 -34.28
N ALA A 72 -7.86 5.24 -33.86
CA ALA A 72 -9.11 4.70 -33.33
C ALA A 72 -10.12 4.32 -34.40
N GLY A 73 -9.92 4.80 -35.63
CA GLY A 73 -10.92 4.68 -36.70
C GLY A 73 -12.19 5.54 -36.46
N PRO A 74 -13.19 5.44 -37.33
CA PRO A 74 -14.34 6.36 -37.34
C PRO A 74 -15.27 6.21 -36.13
N GLU A 75 -15.29 5.03 -35.48
CA GLU A 75 -16.17 4.77 -34.34
C GLU A 75 -15.50 5.08 -33.00
N GLY A 76 -14.19 5.34 -32.99
CA GLY A 76 -13.40 5.53 -31.78
C GLY A 76 -13.21 4.25 -30.97
N VAL A 77 -12.29 4.29 -30.01
CA VAL A 77 -11.96 3.18 -29.12
C VAL A 77 -12.12 3.59 -27.66
N THR A 78 -12.67 2.71 -26.85
CA THR A 78 -12.68 2.89 -25.40
C THR A 78 -11.37 2.35 -24.82
N ILE A 79 -10.65 3.16 -24.06
CA ILE A 79 -9.46 2.76 -23.33
C ILE A 79 -9.80 2.79 -21.84
N ASN A 80 -9.93 1.61 -21.23
CA ASN A 80 -10.04 1.47 -19.78
C ASN A 80 -8.65 1.59 -19.18
N VAL A 81 -8.47 2.51 -18.27
CA VAL A 81 -7.24 2.73 -17.51
C VAL A 81 -7.47 2.26 -16.08
N ILE A 82 -6.73 1.25 -15.67
CA ILE A 82 -6.73 0.73 -14.31
C ILE A 82 -5.54 1.33 -13.57
N ASP A 83 -5.83 2.12 -12.55
CA ASP A 83 -4.82 2.64 -11.64
C ASP A 83 -4.45 1.57 -10.62
N THR A 84 -3.18 1.14 -10.59
CA THR A 84 -2.70 0.09 -9.67
C THR A 84 -1.80 0.67 -8.60
N PRO A 85 -1.92 0.20 -7.32
CA PRO A 85 -0.95 0.52 -6.29
C PRO A 85 0.47 0.14 -6.69
N GLY A 86 1.45 0.96 -6.32
CA GLY A 86 2.88 0.66 -6.57
C GLY A 86 3.56 -0.12 -5.45
N HIS A 87 2.96 -0.18 -4.26
CA HIS A 87 3.59 -0.76 -3.06
C HIS A 87 3.25 -2.24 -2.88
N ALA A 88 4.25 -3.06 -2.53
CA ALA A 88 4.09 -4.52 -2.37
C ALA A 88 3.09 -4.92 -1.25
N ASP A 89 2.87 -4.06 -0.25
CA ASP A 89 1.88 -4.28 0.81
C ASP A 89 0.45 -4.40 0.28
N PHE A 90 0.19 -3.84 -0.91
CA PHE A 90 -1.09 -3.91 -1.63
C PHE A 90 -1.07 -4.93 -2.76
N GLY A 91 -0.26 -5.99 -2.64
CA GLY A 91 -0.07 -7.00 -3.67
C GLY A 91 -1.37 -7.60 -4.21
N GLY A 92 -2.35 -7.83 -3.35
CA GLY A 92 -3.67 -8.31 -3.78
C GLY A 92 -4.44 -7.31 -4.67
N GLU A 93 -4.30 -6.00 -4.44
CA GLU A 93 -4.87 -4.97 -5.30
C GLU A 93 -4.18 -4.96 -6.67
N VAL A 94 -2.86 -5.12 -6.68
CA VAL A 94 -2.07 -5.21 -7.91
C VAL A 94 -2.48 -6.41 -8.75
N GLU A 95 -2.56 -7.61 -8.16
CA GLU A 95 -2.95 -8.84 -8.87
C GLU A 95 -4.36 -8.73 -9.44
N ARG A 96 -5.29 -8.15 -8.69
CA ARG A 96 -6.66 -7.89 -9.17
C ARG A 96 -6.67 -6.88 -10.32
N GLY A 97 -5.92 -5.79 -10.21
CA GLY A 97 -5.79 -4.79 -11.26
C GLY A 97 -5.23 -5.40 -12.55
N LEU A 98 -4.16 -6.18 -12.44
CA LEU A 98 -3.52 -6.84 -13.59
C LEU A 98 -4.41 -7.93 -14.22
N SER A 99 -5.28 -8.58 -13.47
CA SER A 99 -6.24 -9.55 -14.03
C SER A 99 -7.34 -8.90 -14.91
N MET A 100 -7.51 -7.59 -14.81
CA MET A 100 -8.50 -6.84 -15.60
C MET A 100 -7.96 -6.29 -16.92
N VAL A 101 -6.66 -6.33 -17.16
CA VAL A 101 -6.03 -5.63 -18.29
C VAL A 101 -5.44 -6.56 -19.33
N ASP A 102 -5.15 -6.00 -20.50
CA ASP A 102 -4.56 -6.69 -21.65
C ASP A 102 -3.14 -6.16 -21.95
N GLY A 103 -2.66 -5.17 -21.19
CA GLY A 103 -1.31 -4.66 -21.26
C GLY A 103 -1.01 -3.61 -20.19
N VAL A 104 0.25 -3.20 -20.11
CA VAL A 104 0.78 -2.33 -19.06
C VAL A 104 1.53 -1.15 -19.66
N VAL A 105 1.26 0.03 -19.14
CA VAL A 105 2.07 1.24 -19.34
C VAL A 105 2.93 1.45 -18.11
N LEU A 106 4.23 1.32 -18.28
CA LEU A 106 5.23 1.58 -17.26
C LEU A 106 5.67 3.05 -17.35
N LEU A 107 5.35 3.84 -16.34
CA LEU A 107 5.72 5.24 -16.26
C LEU A 107 6.97 5.42 -15.40
N VAL A 108 8.01 6.02 -15.96
CA VAL A 108 9.31 6.24 -15.31
C VAL A 108 9.67 7.71 -15.38
N ASP A 109 10.16 8.29 -14.28
CA ASP A 109 10.67 9.67 -14.24
C ASP A 109 12.02 9.76 -14.96
N ALA A 110 12.17 10.74 -15.86
CA ALA A 110 13.37 10.94 -16.68
C ALA A 110 14.64 11.28 -15.89
N SER A 111 14.53 11.69 -14.63
CA SER A 111 15.68 11.99 -13.76
C SER A 111 15.98 10.87 -12.76
N GLU A 112 14.93 10.24 -12.21
CA GLU A 112 15.05 9.23 -11.15
C GLU A 112 15.28 7.82 -11.70
N GLY A 113 14.70 7.52 -12.85
CA GLY A 113 14.76 6.19 -13.44
C GLY A 113 13.78 5.19 -12.82
N PRO A 114 13.90 3.89 -13.14
CA PRO A 114 13.04 2.85 -12.61
C PRO A 114 13.40 2.54 -11.16
N LEU A 115 12.51 2.90 -10.22
CA LEU A 115 12.73 2.72 -8.80
C LEU A 115 12.34 1.30 -8.34
N PRO A 116 12.93 0.79 -7.23
CA PRO A 116 12.74 -0.58 -6.76
C PRO A 116 11.29 -1.01 -6.55
N GLN A 117 10.39 -0.11 -6.12
CA GLN A 117 8.98 -0.44 -5.87
C GLN A 117 8.23 -0.89 -7.13
N THR A 118 8.62 -0.36 -8.29
CA THR A 118 8.03 -0.72 -9.58
C THR A 118 8.32 -2.19 -9.96
N ARG A 119 9.43 -2.74 -9.45
CA ARG A 119 9.88 -4.12 -9.71
C ARG A 119 8.82 -5.17 -9.37
N PHE A 120 8.14 -5.01 -8.23
CA PHE A 120 7.08 -5.95 -7.82
C PHE A 120 5.93 -6.03 -8.83
N VAL A 121 5.41 -4.87 -9.23
CA VAL A 121 4.26 -4.82 -10.17
C VAL A 121 4.65 -5.32 -11.54
N LEU A 122 5.85 -4.95 -12.03
CA LEU A 122 6.39 -5.43 -13.30
C LEU A 122 6.60 -6.94 -13.30
N ARG A 123 7.16 -7.51 -12.22
CA ARG A 123 7.32 -8.96 -12.11
C ARG A 123 5.99 -9.70 -12.26
N LYS A 124 4.92 -9.19 -11.59
CA LYS A 124 3.57 -9.76 -11.71
C LYS A 124 2.99 -9.58 -13.12
N ALA A 125 3.22 -8.43 -13.77
CA ALA A 125 2.79 -8.18 -15.15
C ALA A 125 3.48 -9.10 -16.16
N LEU A 126 4.79 -9.29 -16.03
CA LEU A 126 5.57 -10.22 -16.87
C LEU A 126 5.17 -11.68 -16.64
N ALA A 127 4.93 -12.07 -15.38
CA ALA A 127 4.42 -13.41 -15.05
C ALA A 127 3.04 -13.67 -15.68
N ALA A 128 2.21 -12.63 -15.80
CA ALA A 128 0.94 -12.67 -16.51
C ALA A 128 1.08 -12.54 -18.04
N LYS A 129 2.29 -12.44 -18.57
CA LYS A 129 2.63 -12.27 -20.01
C LYS A 129 1.96 -11.04 -20.65
N LEU A 130 1.77 -9.99 -19.88
CA LEU A 130 1.20 -8.74 -20.38
C LEU A 130 2.25 -7.94 -21.17
N PRO A 131 1.92 -7.45 -22.38
CA PRO A 131 2.80 -6.54 -23.12
C PRO A 131 3.00 -5.24 -22.33
N VAL A 132 4.21 -4.70 -22.40
CA VAL A 132 4.64 -3.49 -21.69
C VAL A 132 4.95 -2.38 -22.68
N ILE A 133 4.57 -1.15 -22.33
CA ILE A 133 4.99 0.10 -22.99
C ILE A 133 5.74 0.92 -21.96
N ILE A 134 6.91 1.44 -22.29
CA ILE A 134 7.67 2.34 -21.42
C ILE A 134 7.26 3.79 -21.75
N VAL A 135 6.92 4.57 -20.72
CA VAL A 135 6.72 6.03 -20.84
C VAL A 135 7.72 6.73 -19.94
N VAL A 136 8.68 7.41 -20.54
CA VAL A 136 9.66 8.24 -19.83
C VAL A 136 9.04 9.63 -19.67
N ASN A 137 8.64 9.96 -18.46
CA ASN A 137 7.92 11.20 -18.12
C ASN A 137 8.84 12.25 -17.53
N LYS A 138 8.39 13.49 -17.54
CA LYS A 138 9.12 14.68 -17.04
C LYS A 138 10.44 14.91 -17.78
N VAL A 139 10.48 14.63 -19.06
CA VAL A 139 11.67 14.84 -19.92
C VAL A 139 12.11 16.31 -19.97
N ASP A 140 11.20 17.25 -19.63
CA ASP A 140 11.40 18.68 -19.54
C ASP A 140 12.11 19.15 -18.26
N ARG A 141 12.42 18.24 -17.32
CA ARG A 141 13.21 18.59 -16.13
C ARG A 141 14.66 18.90 -16.49
N PRO A 142 15.28 19.92 -15.89
CA PRO A 142 16.68 20.28 -16.14
C PRO A 142 17.69 19.20 -15.74
N ASP A 143 17.30 18.28 -14.85
CA ASP A 143 18.09 17.16 -14.33
C ASP A 143 17.73 15.83 -14.99
N SER A 144 17.00 15.84 -16.11
CA SER A 144 16.68 14.63 -16.88
C SER A 144 17.93 13.99 -17.48
N ARG A 145 17.92 12.66 -17.55
CA ARG A 145 18.99 11.81 -18.12
C ARG A 145 18.34 10.69 -18.94
N ILE A 146 17.62 11.10 -19.96
CA ILE A 146 16.65 10.26 -20.70
C ILE A 146 17.27 8.96 -21.21
N ALA A 147 18.42 9.04 -21.89
CA ALA A 147 19.05 7.86 -22.48
C ALA A 147 19.45 6.80 -21.44
N GLU A 148 20.01 7.25 -20.31
CA GLU A 148 20.39 6.38 -19.19
C GLU A 148 19.17 5.71 -18.55
N VAL A 149 18.08 6.48 -18.35
CA VAL A 149 16.83 5.96 -17.78
C VAL A 149 16.17 4.91 -18.67
N VAL A 150 16.23 5.08 -19.98
CA VAL A 150 15.76 4.07 -20.94
C VAL A 150 16.58 2.79 -20.81
N GLU A 151 17.91 2.88 -20.76
CA GLU A 151 18.81 1.72 -20.60
C GLU A 151 18.53 1.01 -19.26
N GLU A 152 18.51 1.74 -18.14
CA GLU A 152 18.19 1.19 -16.81
C GLU A 152 16.82 0.48 -16.78
N THR A 153 15.84 0.99 -17.52
CA THR A 153 14.50 0.41 -17.58
C THR A 153 14.48 -0.89 -18.38
N HIS A 154 15.21 -0.95 -19.48
CA HIS A 154 15.37 -2.20 -20.24
C HIS A 154 16.14 -3.24 -19.42
N ASP A 155 17.21 -2.86 -18.74
CA ASP A 155 17.97 -3.76 -17.85
C ASP A 155 17.10 -4.34 -16.74
N LEU A 156 16.21 -3.52 -16.16
CA LEU A 156 15.22 -3.98 -15.17
C LEU A 156 14.28 -5.03 -15.76
N LEU A 157 13.71 -4.78 -16.94
CA LEU A 157 12.79 -5.72 -17.60
C LEU A 157 13.48 -7.06 -17.91
N LEU A 158 14.69 -7.02 -18.47
CA LEU A 158 15.47 -8.20 -18.80
C LEU A 158 15.89 -8.98 -17.55
N GLY A 159 16.30 -8.28 -16.49
CA GLY A 159 16.61 -8.88 -15.20
C GLY A 159 15.41 -9.64 -14.61
N LEU A 160 14.23 -9.00 -14.61
CA LEU A 160 12.99 -9.63 -14.15
C LEU A 160 12.57 -10.83 -15.02
N ALA A 161 12.76 -10.74 -16.33
CA ALA A 161 12.46 -11.85 -17.23
C ALA A 161 13.40 -13.05 -16.99
N SER A 162 14.67 -12.78 -16.71
CA SER A 162 15.63 -13.81 -16.32
C SER A 162 15.25 -14.49 -15.01
N ASP A 163 14.82 -13.72 -13.99
CA ASP A 163 14.36 -14.25 -12.70
C ASP A 163 13.09 -15.11 -12.84
N LEU A 164 12.27 -14.84 -13.86
CA LEU A 164 11.01 -15.56 -14.12
C LEU A 164 11.19 -16.78 -15.05
N HIS A 165 12.36 -17.00 -15.61
CA HIS A 165 12.57 -18.04 -16.63
C HIS A 165 12.13 -19.45 -16.18
N ASP A 166 12.39 -19.83 -14.94
CA ASP A 166 11.98 -21.12 -14.39
C ASP A 166 10.48 -21.20 -14.09
N GLU A 167 9.84 -20.08 -13.77
CA GLU A 167 8.40 -20.01 -13.44
C GLU A 167 7.53 -19.87 -14.70
N VAL A 168 8.04 -19.16 -15.72
CA VAL A 168 7.34 -18.85 -16.98
C VAL A 168 8.27 -19.13 -18.17
N PRO A 169 8.50 -20.40 -18.55
CA PRO A 169 9.49 -20.78 -19.57
C PRO A 169 9.21 -20.20 -20.97
N ASP A 170 7.99 -19.86 -21.27
CA ASP A 170 7.51 -19.32 -22.57
C ASP A 170 7.30 -17.80 -22.52
N LEU A 171 7.97 -17.08 -21.60
CA LEU A 171 8.02 -15.62 -21.62
C LEU A 171 8.82 -15.16 -22.86
N ASP A 172 8.24 -14.22 -23.62
CA ASP A 172 8.88 -13.66 -24.82
C ASP A 172 9.96 -12.63 -24.42
N ILE A 173 11.16 -13.13 -24.16
CA ILE A 173 12.32 -12.29 -23.79
C ILE A 173 12.77 -11.43 -24.97
N ASP A 174 12.71 -11.95 -26.19
CA ASP A 174 13.11 -11.21 -27.39
C ASP A 174 12.19 -10.00 -27.59
N GLY A 175 10.88 -10.15 -27.37
CA GLY A 175 9.92 -9.05 -27.41
C GLY A 175 10.18 -7.96 -26.36
N LEU A 176 10.84 -8.28 -25.25
CA LEU A 176 11.21 -7.29 -24.23
C LEU A 176 12.42 -6.41 -24.65
N LEU A 177 13.21 -6.82 -25.63
CA LEU A 177 14.27 -5.98 -26.21
C LEU A 177 13.70 -4.89 -27.14
N GLU A 178 12.49 -5.10 -27.67
CA GLU A 178 11.82 -4.19 -28.61
C GLU A 178 10.63 -3.46 -27.97
N VAL A 179 10.64 -3.31 -26.63
CA VAL A 179 9.58 -2.57 -25.91
C VAL A 179 9.55 -1.12 -26.38
N PRO A 180 8.39 -0.61 -26.83
CA PRO A 180 8.28 0.75 -27.30
C PRO A 180 8.48 1.74 -26.15
N VAL A 181 9.20 2.83 -26.46
CA VAL A 181 9.43 3.93 -25.52
C VAL A 181 8.72 5.19 -26.03
N VAL A 182 7.93 5.79 -25.16
CA VAL A 182 7.26 7.08 -25.39
C VAL A 182 7.85 8.10 -24.43
N TYR A 183 8.23 9.26 -24.94
CA TYR A 183 8.78 10.36 -24.14
C TYR A 183 7.70 11.39 -23.86
N ALA A 184 7.48 11.74 -22.58
CA ALA A 184 6.34 12.56 -22.20
C ALA A 184 6.71 13.67 -21.21
N SER A 185 5.96 14.75 -21.29
CA SER A 185 5.75 15.71 -20.20
C SER A 185 4.25 15.70 -19.87
N ALA A 186 3.85 14.89 -18.90
CA ALA A 186 2.45 14.77 -18.49
C ALA A 186 1.86 16.11 -18.05
N LYS A 187 2.68 16.95 -17.40
CA LYS A 187 2.30 18.31 -16.97
C LYS A 187 1.97 19.23 -18.14
N ALA A 188 2.71 19.11 -19.24
CA ALA A 188 2.47 19.88 -20.46
C ALA A 188 1.41 19.23 -21.36
N GLY A 189 1.04 17.96 -21.11
CA GLY A 189 0.12 17.19 -21.94
C GLY A 189 0.70 16.79 -23.29
N LEU A 190 2.02 16.57 -23.39
CA LEU A 190 2.75 16.30 -24.62
C LEU A 190 3.46 14.94 -24.57
N ALA A 191 3.50 14.24 -25.69
CA ALA A 191 4.25 13.00 -25.84
C ALA A 191 4.86 12.87 -27.25
N SER A 192 6.02 12.19 -27.38
CA SER A 192 6.69 11.93 -28.64
C SER A 192 7.29 10.51 -28.66
N LEU A 193 7.42 9.92 -29.86
CA LEU A 193 8.20 8.68 -30.07
C LEU A 193 9.68 8.96 -30.29
N GLU A 194 10.03 10.20 -30.65
CA GLU A 194 11.41 10.61 -30.78
C GLU A 194 11.93 11.15 -29.43
N GLN A 195 13.14 10.71 -29.06
CA GLN A 195 13.78 11.13 -27.84
C GLN A 195 14.12 12.64 -27.91
N PRO A 196 13.55 13.48 -27.03
CA PRO A 196 13.94 14.88 -26.95
C PRO A 196 15.34 15.02 -26.32
N ALA A 197 15.94 16.20 -26.44
CA ALA A 197 17.13 16.53 -25.66
C ALA A 197 16.75 16.64 -24.16
N ASP A 198 17.68 16.28 -23.29
CA ASP A 198 17.46 16.38 -21.84
C ASP A 198 17.05 17.82 -21.45
N GLY A 199 15.99 17.93 -20.65
CA GLY A 199 15.41 19.20 -20.23
C GLY A 199 14.52 19.88 -21.28
N SER A 200 14.21 19.22 -22.39
CA SER A 200 13.37 19.77 -23.46
C SER A 200 11.98 19.12 -23.45
N LEU A 201 10.98 19.89 -23.88
CA LEU A 201 9.64 19.36 -24.11
C LEU A 201 9.65 18.41 -25.32
N PRO A 202 8.76 17.39 -25.35
CA PRO A 202 8.53 16.57 -26.54
C PRO A 202 8.11 17.44 -27.73
N ASP A 203 8.62 17.12 -28.93
CA ASP A 203 8.18 17.77 -30.18
C ASP A 203 6.84 17.18 -30.63
N SER A 204 5.78 17.69 -30.04
CA SER A 204 4.41 17.22 -30.23
C SER A 204 3.41 18.29 -29.76
N GLU A 205 2.17 18.18 -30.22
CA GLU A 205 1.10 19.07 -29.80
C GLU A 205 0.21 18.48 -28.68
N ASN A 206 0.29 17.16 -28.41
CA ASN A 206 -0.61 16.47 -27.50
C ASN A 206 -0.06 15.07 -27.10
N LEU A 207 -0.90 14.23 -26.48
CA LEU A 207 -0.59 12.84 -26.09
C LEU A 207 -0.90 11.81 -27.19
N GLU A 208 -1.20 12.22 -28.40
CA GLU A 208 -1.56 11.33 -29.52
C GLU A 208 -0.52 10.20 -29.74
N PRO A 209 0.81 10.45 -29.69
CA PRO A 209 1.79 9.37 -29.82
C PRO A 209 1.67 8.27 -28.77
N LEU A 210 1.26 8.62 -27.53
CA LEU A 210 0.98 7.63 -26.49
C LEU A 210 -0.26 6.79 -26.82
N PHE A 211 -1.35 7.43 -27.24
CA PHE A 211 -2.57 6.72 -27.65
C PHE A 211 -2.32 5.78 -28.83
N GLN A 212 -1.58 6.22 -29.83
CA GLN A 212 -1.20 5.38 -30.98
C GLN A 212 -0.39 4.17 -30.54
N THR A 213 0.60 4.36 -29.67
CA THR A 213 1.44 3.25 -29.14
C THR A 213 0.57 2.25 -28.36
N ILE A 214 -0.38 2.71 -27.55
CA ILE A 214 -1.33 1.84 -26.84
C ILE A 214 -2.16 1.03 -27.86
N MET A 215 -2.66 1.66 -28.91
CA MET A 215 -3.46 0.99 -29.94
C MET A 215 -2.68 -0.06 -30.72
N GLU A 216 -1.40 0.19 -30.99
CA GLU A 216 -0.53 -0.70 -31.77
C GLU A 216 0.01 -1.88 -30.96
N ARG A 217 0.36 -1.65 -29.70
CA ARG A 217 1.12 -2.62 -28.89
C ARG A 217 0.28 -3.40 -27.89
N ILE A 218 -0.81 -2.82 -27.39
CA ILE A 218 -1.71 -3.52 -26.47
C ILE A 218 -2.85 -4.13 -27.27
N PRO A 219 -3.00 -5.45 -27.24
CA PRO A 219 -4.08 -6.12 -27.97
C PRO A 219 -5.45 -5.75 -27.36
N GLY A 220 -6.48 -5.80 -28.18
CA GLY A 220 -7.85 -5.82 -27.66
C GLY A 220 -8.15 -7.14 -26.95
N PRO A 221 -9.17 -7.18 -26.08
CA PRO A 221 -9.58 -8.40 -25.40
C PRO A 221 -9.91 -9.54 -26.38
N SER A 222 -9.32 -10.71 -26.16
CA SER A 222 -9.64 -11.93 -26.91
C SER A 222 -10.74 -12.72 -26.19
N PHE A 223 -11.56 -13.44 -26.97
CA PHE A 223 -12.65 -14.25 -26.44
C PHE A 223 -12.92 -15.46 -27.34
N GLU A 224 -13.68 -16.43 -26.84
CA GLU A 224 -14.14 -17.58 -27.62
C GLU A 224 -15.55 -17.33 -28.13
N GLU A 225 -15.73 -17.41 -29.45
CA GLU A 225 -17.04 -17.23 -30.07
C GLU A 225 -18.00 -18.38 -29.68
N GLY A 226 -19.21 -18.01 -29.23
CA GLY A 226 -20.20 -18.98 -28.78
C GLY A 226 -19.94 -19.58 -27.38
N HIS A 227 -18.89 -19.17 -26.69
CA HIS A 227 -18.64 -19.60 -25.32
C HIS A 227 -19.70 -19.03 -24.35
N PRO A 228 -20.19 -19.82 -23.37
CA PRO A 228 -21.10 -19.33 -22.35
C PRO A 228 -20.49 -18.20 -21.51
N LEU A 229 -21.32 -17.46 -20.79
CA LEU A 229 -20.89 -16.34 -19.94
C LEU A 229 -19.81 -16.80 -18.95
N GLN A 230 -18.73 -16.02 -18.89
CA GLN A 230 -17.72 -16.02 -17.84
C GLN A 230 -17.38 -14.58 -17.47
N ALA A 231 -17.75 -14.18 -16.27
CA ALA A 231 -17.45 -12.85 -15.73
C ALA A 231 -16.80 -13.01 -14.36
N HIS A 232 -15.58 -12.47 -14.20
CA HIS A 232 -14.77 -12.63 -13.00
C HIS A 232 -14.90 -11.41 -12.10
N VAL A 233 -15.22 -11.61 -10.83
CA VAL A 233 -15.30 -10.55 -9.83
C VAL A 233 -13.90 -10.17 -9.37
N THR A 234 -13.49 -8.97 -9.69
CA THR A 234 -12.14 -8.46 -9.42
C THR A 234 -12.10 -7.47 -8.27
N ASN A 235 -13.18 -6.73 -8.05
CA ASN A 235 -13.26 -5.77 -6.95
C ASN A 235 -14.70 -5.62 -6.45
N LEU A 236 -14.87 -5.03 -5.27
CA LEU A 236 -16.17 -4.72 -4.68
C LEU A 236 -16.24 -3.24 -4.32
N ASP A 237 -17.44 -2.70 -4.44
CA ASP A 237 -17.75 -1.34 -4.07
C ASP A 237 -19.14 -1.28 -3.41
N ALA A 238 -19.54 -0.13 -2.92
CA ALA A 238 -20.83 0.07 -2.31
C ALA A 238 -21.48 1.36 -2.80
N SER A 239 -22.74 1.24 -3.21
CA SER A 239 -23.57 2.39 -3.51
C SER A 239 -24.59 2.61 -2.38
N PRO A 240 -24.81 3.86 -1.93
CA PRO A 240 -25.86 4.16 -0.94
C PRO A 240 -27.27 3.73 -1.40
N PHE A 241 -27.51 3.65 -2.72
CA PHE A 241 -28.79 3.34 -3.32
C PHE A 241 -28.93 1.89 -3.81
N LEU A 242 -27.85 1.31 -4.30
CA LEU A 242 -27.84 -0.02 -4.93
C LEU A 242 -27.25 -1.12 -4.02
N GLY A 243 -26.71 -0.75 -2.87
CA GLY A 243 -26.02 -1.67 -1.97
C GLY A 243 -24.66 -2.09 -2.52
N ARG A 244 -24.32 -3.37 -2.37
CA ARG A 244 -23.04 -3.92 -2.85
C ARG A 244 -23.00 -3.94 -4.38
N LEU A 245 -21.89 -3.45 -4.92
CA LEU A 245 -21.54 -3.50 -6.32
C LEU A 245 -20.34 -4.42 -6.53
N ALA A 246 -20.47 -5.40 -7.42
CA ALA A 246 -19.33 -6.22 -7.85
C ALA A 246 -18.78 -5.65 -9.16
N LEU A 247 -17.50 -5.25 -9.13
CA LEU A 247 -16.73 -4.94 -10.33
C LEU A 247 -16.25 -6.25 -10.93
N LEU A 248 -16.50 -6.42 -12.23
CA LEU A 248 -16.12 -7.64 -12.93
C LEU A 248 -15.67 -7.36 -14.35
N ARG A 249 -14.77 -8.22 -14.84
CA ARG A 249 -14.39 -8.30 -16.25
C ARG A 249 -15.14 -9.45 -16.90
N ILE A 250 -15.74 -9.19 -18.06
CA ILE A 250 -16.35 -10.22 -18.91
C ILE A 250 -15.22 -10.88 -19.72
N PHE A 251 -15.01 -12.17 -19.55
CA PHE A 251 -14.03 -12.93 -20.32
C PHE A 251 -14.68 -13.55 -21.56
N ASN A 252 -15.84 -14.14 -21.41
CA ASN A 252 -16.59 -14.78 -22.50
C ASN A 252 -18.09 -14.56 -22.35
N GLY A 253 -18.83 -14.70 -23.45
CA GLY A 253 -20.28 -14.52 -23.49
C GLY A 253 -20.73 -13.08 -23.27
N GLU A 254 -22.00 -12.89 -23.00
CA GLU A 254 -22.60 -11.58 -22.74
C GLU A 254 -23.34 -11.58 -21.41
N LEU A 255 -23.31 -10.44 -20.71
CA LEU A 255 -24.08 -10.21 -19.49
C LEU A 255 -25.10 -9.08 -19.74
N ARG A 256 -26.37 -9.31 -19.36
CA ARG A 256 -27.44 -8.34 -19.57
C ARG A 256 -28.09 -7.93 -18.25
N LYS A 257 -28.55 -6.68 -18.20
CA LYS A 257 -29.40 -6.20 -17.11
C LYS A 257 -30.66 -7.06 -17.02
N GLY A 258 -31.02 -7.47 -15.80
CA GLY A 258 -32.18 -8.33 -15.54
C GLY A 258 -31.98 -9.81 -15.81
N GLN A 259 -30.83 -10.23 -16.34
CA GLN A 259 -30.49 -11.63 -16.61
C GLN A 259 -30.35 -12.44 -15.31
N GLN A 260 -30.81 -13.70 -15.38
CA GLN A 260 -30.44 -14.70 -14.37
C GLN A 260 -29.14 -15.37 -14.77
N VAL A 261 -28.21 -15.51 -13.82
CA VAL A 261 -26.89 -16.12 -14.02
C VAL A 261 -26.58 -17.09 -12.88
N ALA A 262 -25.67 -17.99 -13.11
CA ALA A 262 -25.13 -18.84 -12.09
C ALA A 262 -23.95 -18.13 -11.39
N TRP A 263 -24.04 -17.97 -10.09
CA TRP A 263 -22.97 -17.46 -9.25
C TRP A 263 -22.18 -18.63 -8.67
N ALA A 264 -20.97 -18.84 -9.19
CA ALA A 264 -20.04 -19.86 -8.73
C ALA A 264 -19.24 -19.30 -7.53
N ARG A 265 -19.54 -19.82 -6.34
CA ARG A 265 -19.00 -19.36 -5.06
C ARG A 265 -17.62 -19.95 -4.77
N ALA A 266 -16.95 -19.30 -3.82
CA ALA A 266 -15.63 -19.69 -3.36
C ALA A 266 -15.57 -21.11 -2.75
N ASP A 267 -16.66 -21.62 -2.18
CA ASP A 267 -16.78 -22.99 -1.62
C ASP A 267 -17.04 -24.08 -2.68
N GLY A 268 -17.14 -23.70 -3.96
CA GLY A 268 -17.46 -24.60 -5.07
C GLY A 268 -18.96 -24.78 -5.30
N SER A 269 -19.83 -24.19 -4.48
CA SER A 269 -21.26 -24.20 -4.69
C SER A 269 -21.68 -23.21 -5.80
N THR A 270 -22.82 -23.45 -6.41
CA THR A 270 -23.38 -22.57 -7.44
C THR A 270 -24.81 -22.19 -7.07
N GLN A 271 -25.12 -20.90 -7.17
CA GLN A 271 -26.43 -20.35 -6.89
C GLN A 271 -26.96 -19.53 -8.07
N THR A 272 -28.22 -19.67 -8.43
CA THR A 272 -28.86 -18.80 -9.43
C THR A 272 -29.20 -17.46 -8.81
N VAL A 273 -28.74 -16.38 -9.44
CA VAL A 273 -28.97 -15.01 -9.00
C VAL A 273 -29.45 -14.14 -10.16
N LYS A 274 -30.09 -13.02 -9.86
CA LYS A 274 -30.55 -12.06 -10.87
C LYS A 274 -29.74 -10.77 -10.79
N ILE A 275 -29.22 -10.32 -11.91
CA ILE A 275 -28.55 -9.01 -12.05
C ILE A 275 -29.63 -7.92 -12.05
N THR A 276 -29.66 -7.11 -11.01
CA THR A 276 -30.66 -6.03 -10.89
C THR A 276 -30.24 -4.78 -11.65
N GLU A 277 -28.95 -4.44 -11.56
CA GLU A 277 -28.36 -3.31 -12.29
C GLU A 277 -27.05 -3.74 -12.94
N LEU A 278 -26.79 -3.16 -14.13
CA LEU A 278 -25.55 -3.28 -14.88
C LEU A 278 -25.05 -1.87 -15.19
N LEU A 279 -23.81 -1.56 -14.79
CA LEU A 279 -23.22 -0.22 -14.94
C LEU A 279 -21.90 -0.32 -15.68
N GLU A 280 -21.67 0.54 -16.66
CA GLU A 280 -20.39 0.75 -17.34
C GLU A 280 -19.72 2.03 -16.83
N THR A 281 -18.39 2.14 -16.98
CA THR A 281 -17.65 3.35 -16.65
C THR A 281 -17.55 4.25 -17.89
N LYS A 282 -17.86 5.54 -17.73
CA LYS A 282 -17.62 6.60 -18.73
C LYS A 282 -16.92 7.78 -18.07
N GLY A 283 -15.68 8.03 -18.45
CA GLY A 283 -14.82 8.93 -17.69
C GLY A 283 -14.59 8.36 -16.28
N LEU A 284 -15.00 9.10 -15.28
CA LEU A 284 -14.98 8.69 -13.87
C LEU A 284 -16.35 8.20 -13.36
N ASP A 285 -17.42 8.38 -14.14
CA ASP A 285 -18.79 8.10 -13.71
C ASP A 285 -19.23 6.68 -14.12
N ARG A 286 -20.10 6.10 -13.30
CA ARG A 286 -20.81 4.85 -13.62
C ARG A 286 -22.18 5.16 -14.17
N VAL A 287 -22.43 4.70 -15.39
CA VAL A 287 -23.71 4.89 -16.09
C VAL A 287 -24.40 3.56 -16.35
N PRO A 288 -25.75 3.52 -16.36
CA PRO A 288 -26.48 2.29 -16.67
C PRO A 288 -26.15 1.76 -18.07
N ALA A 289 -25.98 0.43 -18.16
CA ALA A 289 -25.79 -0.30 -19.41
C ALA A 289 -26.82 -1.43 -19.53
N GLU A 290 -27.18 -1.78 -20.75
CA GLU A 290 -28.13 -2.87 -21.02
C GLU A 290 -27.43 -4.21 -21.27
N VAL A 291 -26.21 -4.17 -21.83
CA VAL A 291 -25.41 -5.34 -22.16
C VAL A 291 -23.92 -5.08 -21.97
N ALA A 292 -23.22 -6.05 -21.40
CA ALA A 292 -21.76 -6.09 -21.33
C ALA A 292 -21.25 -7.27 -22.18
N ARG A 293 -20.13 -7.03 -22.89
CA ARG A 293 -19.52 -7.98 -23.84
C ARG A 293 -18.13 -8.40 -23.38
N PRO A 294 -17.52 -9.44 -23.98
CA PRO A 294 -16.17 -9.85 -23.64
C PRO A 294 -15.18 -8.68 -23.64
N GLY A 295 -14.38 -8.58 -22.58
CA GLY A 295 -13.43 -7.51 -22.35
C GLY A 295 -13.99 -6.32 -21.57
N ASP A 296 -15.30 -6.10 -21.51
CA ASP A 296 -15.87 -5.00 -20.75
C ASP A 296 -15.61 -5.17 -19.25
N ILE A 297 -15.32 -4.05 -18.61
CA ILE A 297 -15.21 -3.93 -17.16
C ILE A 297 -16.45 -3.19 -16.67
N VAL A 298 -17.30 -3.89 -15.91
CA VAL A 298 -18.61 -3.40 -15.50
C VAL A 298 -18.84 -3.61 -14.01
N ALA A 299 -19.79 -2.86 -13.46
CA ALA A 299 -20.27 -3.08 -12.10
C ALA A 299 -21.69 -3.66 -12.14
N VAL A 300 -21.96 -4.65 -11.30
CA VAL A 300 -23.29 -5.26 -11.17
C VAL A 300 -23.80 -5.16 -9.74
N ALA A 301 -25.13 -5.01 -9.60
CA ALA A 301 -25.86 -5.10 -8.33
C ALA A 301 -26.84 -6.29 -8.34
N GLY A 302 -27.29 -6.67 -7.14
CA GLY A 302 -28.28 -7.72 -6.94
C GLY A 302 -27.75 -8.96 -6.24
N ILE A 303 -26.46 -9.00 -5.88
CA ILE A 303 -25.81 -10.12 -5.19
C ILE A 303 -25.10 -9.61 -3.94
N GLU A 304 -25.80 -9.61 -2.80
CA GLU A 304 -25.31 -8.98 -1.56
C GLU A 304 -24.09 -9.68 -0.94
N GLU A 305 -23.97 -10.99 -1.13
CA GLU A 305 -22.91 -11.80 -0.52
C GLU A 305 -21.74 -12.11 -1.46
N ILE A 306 -21.75 -11.60 -2.69
CA ILE A 306 -20.69 -11.85 -3.67
C ILE A 306 -19.33 -11.39 -3.13
N THR A 307 -18.30 -12.21 -3.41
CA THR A 307 -16.93 -11.92 -2.99
C THR A 307 -15.97 -11.89 -4.17
N ILE A 308 -14.79 -11.31 -3.94
CA ILE A 308 -13.74 -11.19 -4.95
C ILE A 308 -13.21 -12.57 -5.33
N GLY A 309 -12.92 -12.75 -6.63
CA GLY A 309 -12.43 -14.02 -7.18
C GLY A 309 -13.52 -15.03 -7.52
N GLU A 310 -14.80 -14.70 -7.27
CA GLU A 310 -15.92 -15.53 -7.69
C GLU A 310 -16.30 -15.24 -9.15
N THR A 311 -17.03 -16.17 -9.78
CA THR A 311 -17.39 -16.09 -11.19
C THR A 311 -18.90 -16.04 -11.35
N LEU A 312 -19.40 -15.12 -12.19
CA LEU A 312 -20.74 -15.18 -12.75
C LEU A 312 -20.66 -15.91 -14.10
N THR A 313 -21.50 -16.94 -14.27
CA THR A 313 -21.44 -17.82 -15.43
C THR A 313 -22.83 -18.20 -15.91
N ASP A 314 -22.92 -18.96 -17.01
CA ASP A 314 -24.19 -19.45 -17.55
C ASP A 314 -24.86 -20.46 -16.59
N ILE A 315 -26.19 -20.44 -16.53
CA ILE A 315 -26.95 -21.33 -15.64
C ILE A 315 -26.89 -22.79 -16.12
N ASN A 316 -26.91 -23.00 -17.44
CA ASN A 316 -27.01 -24.34 -18.03
C ASN A 316 -25.64 -24.99 -18.24
N ASP A 317 -24.58 -24.16 -18.40
CA ASP A 317 -23.20 -24.62 -18.59
C ASP A 317 -22.25 -23.75 -17.73
N PRO A 318 -22.23 -23.95 -16.41
CA PRO A 318 -21.41 -23.17 -15.50
C PRO A 318 -19.93 -23.53 -15.67
N ARG A 319 -19.11 -22.55 -16.05
CA ARG A 319 -17.66 -22.67 -16.22
C ARG A 319 -16.94 -21.62 -15.38
N PRO A 320 -16.72 -21.88 -14.07
CA PRO A 320 -16.04 -20.93 -13.19
C PRO A 320 -14.58 -20.74 -13.64
N LEU A 321 -14.10 -19.50 -13.52
CA LEU A 321 -12.70 -19.14 -13.74
C LEU A 321 -11.85 -19.52 -12.51
N PRO A 322 -10.53 -19.75 -12.70
CA PRO A 322 -9.61 -19.92 -11.58
C PRO A 322 -9.68 -18.73 -10.64
N ARG A 323 -9.52 -18.96 -9.34
CA ARG A 323 -9.51 -17.88 -8.36
C ARG A 323 -8.30 -16.99 -8.53
N ILE A 324 -8.47 -15.70 -8.24
CA ILE A 324 -7.35 -14.79 -8.11
C ILE A 324 -6.57 -15.21 -6.86
N THR A 325 -5.31 -15.59 -7.06
CA THR A 325 -4.40 -15.94 -5.96
C THR A 325 -3.73 -14.68 -5.48
N VAL A 326 -3.72 -14.47 -4.17
CA VAL A 326 -2.98 -13.39 -3.51
C VAL A 326 -1.89 -13.98 -2.64
N ASP A 327 -0.78 -13.27 -2.51
CA ASP A 327 0.31 -13.68 -1.63
C ASP A 327 -0.18 -13.84 -0.18
N ASP A 328 0.31 -14.85 0.53
CA ASP A 328 -0.04 -15.08 1.93
C ASP A 328 0.36 -13.89 2.81
N PRO A 329 -0.41 -13.59 3.87
CA PRO A 329 -0.05 -12.60 4.86
C PRO A 329 1.31 -12.91 5.50
N ALA A 330 2.14 -11.89 5.68
CA ALA A 330 3.45 -12.00 6.31
C ALA A 330 3.51 -11.35 7.70
N ILE A 331 2.68 -10.34 7.95
CA ILE A 331 2.65 -9.56 9.19
C ILE A 331 1.27 -9.68 9.84
N SER A 332 1.25 -9.70 11.17
CA SER A 332 0.03 -9.64 11.97
C SER A 332 0.09 -8.51 13.01
N MET A 333 -1.07 -7.97 13.36
CA MET A 333 -1.26 -7.05 14.48
C MET A 333 -2.48 -7.47 15.29
N THR A 334 -2.41 -7.36 16.61
CA THR A 334 -3.59 -7.49 17.45
C THR A 334 -4.33 -6.16 17.49
N ILE A 335 -5.59 -6.12 17.03
CA ILE A 335 -6.46 -4.96 17.10
C ILE A 335 -7.59 -5.26 18.09
N GLY A 336 -7.73 -4.45 19.13
CA GLY A 336 -8.76 -4.59 20.15
C GLY A 336 -9.41 -3.27 20.50
N ILE A 337 -10.39 -3.32 21.39
CA ILE A 337 -11.02 -2.10 21.93
C ILE A 337 -10.00 -1.32 22.78
N ASN A 338 -10.23 -0.01 22.89
CA ASN A 338 -9.45 0.81 23.81
C ASN A 338 -9.87 0.54 25.27
N THR A 339 -8.92 0.03 26.06
CA THR A 339 -9.10 -0.26 27.50
C THR A 339 -8.34 0.71 28.40
N SER A 340 -7.89 1.84 27.87
CA SER A 340 -7.16 2.84 28.66
C SER A 340 -8.09 3.60 29.63
N PRO A 341 -7.55 4.22 30.71
CA PRO A 341 -8.33 5.08 31.60
C PRO A 341 -8.93 6.32 30.92
N LEU A 342 -8.48 6.65 29.71
CA LEU A 342 -8.99 7.77 28.91
C LEU A 342 -9.98 7.35 27.80
N ALA A 343 -10.31 6.05 27.71
CA ALA A 343 -11.24 5.54 26.70
C ALA A 343 -12.64 6.15 26.81
N GLY A 344 -13.28 6.40 25.67
CA GLY A 344 -14.64 6.91 25.60
C GLY A 344 -14.81 8.40 25.96
N ARG A 345 -13.73 9.16 26.10
CA ARG A 345 -13.81 10.61 26.37
C ARG A 345 -14.14 11.43 25.14
N VAL A 346 -13.87 10.92 23.95
CA VAL A 346 -14.19 11.59 22.68
C VAL A 346 -15.67 11.40 22.39
N LYS A 347 -16.40 12.50 22.19
CA LYS A 347 -17.85 12.45 21.92
C LYS A 347 -18.13 11.70 20.61
N GLY A 348 -19.01 10.70 20.70
CA GLY A 348 -19.40 9.88 19.55
C GLY A 348 -18.39 8.78 19.15
N ALA A 349 -17.34 8.57 19.96
CA ALA A 349 -16.37 7.52 19.70
C ALA A 349 -17.00 6.11 19.71
N LYS A 350 -16.52 5.26 18.82
CA LYS A 350 -16.90 3.85 18.70
C LYS A 350 -15.94 3.01 19.54
N VAL A 351 -16.42 2.52 20.67
CA VAL A 351 -15.58 1.90 21.72
C VAL A 351 -15.96 0.45 22.04
N THR A 352 -16.98 -0.12 21.36
CA THR A 352 -17.47 -1.46 21.70
C THR A 352 -16.86 -2.54 20.84
N ALA A 353 -16.64 -3.74 21.42
CA ALA A 353 -16.12 -4.90 20.70
C ALA A 353 -16.96 -5.26 19.45
N ARG A 354 -18.28 -5.15 19.56
CA ARG A 354 -19.19 -5.41 18.44
C ARG A 354 -18.93 -4.45 17.26
N GLN A 355 -18.82 -3.14 17.53
CA GLN A 355 -18.56 -2.15 16.47
C GLN A 355 -17.22 -2.40 15.77
N VAL A 356 -16.18 -2.75 16.54
CA VAL A 356 -14.87 -3.08 15.99
C VAL A 356 -14.93 -4.34 15.12
N LYS A 357 -15.61 -5.40 15.61
CA LYS A 357 -15.78 -6.65 14.86
C LYS A 357 -16.57 -6.42 13.56
N ASP A 358 -17.71 -5.74 13.64
CA ASP A 358 -18.54 -5.44 12.48
C ASP A 358 -17.75 -4.66 11.41
N ARG A 359 -16.86 -3.74 11.85
CA ARG A 359 -15.99 -2.98 10.93
C ARG A 359 -14.92 -3.85 10.29
N LEU A 360 -14.27 -4.74 11.07
CA LEU A 360 -13.29 -5.69 10.55
C LEU A 360 -13.94 -6.68 9.58
N ASP A 361 -15.14 -7.19 9.88
CA ASP A 361 -15.88 -8.06 8.97
C ASP A 361 -16.25 -7.36 7.68
N LYS A 362 -16.59 -6.06 7.76
CA LYS A 362 -16.85 -5.26 6.57
C LYS A 362 -15.58 -5.08 5.72
N GLU A 363 -14.42 -4.93 6.35
CA GLU A 363 -13.14 -4.86 5.62
C GLU A 363 -12.87 -6.13 4.81
N LEU A 364 -13.12 -7.31 5.37
CA LEU A 364 -12.91 -8.61 4.71
C LEU A 364 -13.73 -8.78 3.43
N ILE A 365 -14.80 -8.02 3.26
CA ILE A 365 -15.64 -8.08 2.05
C ILE A 365 -14.86 -7.55 0.84
N GLY A 366 -14.19 -6.40 1.00
CA GLY A 366 -13.47 -5.73 -0.09
C GLY A 366 -11.97 -6.02 -0.14
N ASN A 367 -11.40 -6.58 0.93
CA ASN A 367 -9.96 -6.77 1.07
C ASN A 367 -9.60 -8.24 1.29
N VAL A 368 -9.25 -8.94 0.22
CA VAL A 368 -8.87 -10.37 0.26
C VAL A 368 -7.45 -10.61 0.76
N SER A 369 -6.64 -9.55 0.88
CA SER A 369 -5.25 -9.61 1.36
C SER A 369 -5.15 -9.63 2.89
N ILE A 370 -6.27 -9.43 3.58
CA ILE A 370 -6.34 -9.39 5.05
C ILE A 370 -7.07 -10.63 5.56
N ARG A 371 -6.59 -11.15 6.70
CA ARG A 371 -7.27 -12.19 7.48
C ARG A 371 -7.54 -11.67 8.89
N VAL A 372 -8.69 -12.00 9.45
CA VAL A 372 -9.07 -11.63 10.83
C VAL A 372 -9.35 -12.91 11.60
N LEU A 373 -8.54 -13.17 12.60
CA LEU A 373 -8.61 -14.37 13.44
C LEU A 373 -9.01 -13.99 14.88
N PRO A 374 -9.76 -14.85 15.58
CA PRO A 374 -10.04 -14.65 16.99
C PRO A 374 -8.76 -14.80 17.82
N THR A 375 -8.68 -14.08 18.94
CA THR A 375 -7.64 -14.24 19.95
C THR A 375 -8.22 -14.88 21.21
N GLU A 376 -7.40 -15.15 22.23
CA GLU A 376 -7.86 -15.59 23.55
C GLU A 376 -8.78 -14.55 24.22
N ARG A 377 -8.65 -13.29 23.83
CA ARG A 377 -9.48 -12.19 24.33
C ARG A 377 -10.68 -11.98 23.40
N PRO A 378 -11.93 -11.93 23.94
CA PRO A 378 -13.13 -11.76 23.13
C PRO A 378 -13.30 -10.34 22.55
N ASP A 379 -12.48 -9.39 23.00
CA ASP A 379 -12.50 -7.97 22.64
C ASP A 379 -11.30 -7.55 21.78
N ALA A 380 -10.56 -8.53 21.26
CA ALA A 380 -9.40 -8.30 20.41
C ALA A 380 -9.30 -9.39 19.31
N TRP A 381 -8.76 -9.01 18.15
CA TRP A 381 -8.59 -9.87 16.98
C TRP A 381 -7.17 -9.77 16.47
N GLU A 382 -6.66 -10.88 15.96
CA GLU A 382 -5.44 -10.88 15.18
C GLU A 382 -5.78 -10.55 13.73
N VAL A 383 -5.25 -9.43 13.25
CA VAL A 383 -5.41 -8.99 11.85
C VAL A 383 -4.10 -9.23 11.13
N GLN A 384 -4.13 -10.08 10.12
CA GLN A 384 -2.98 -10.45 9.32
C GLN A 384 -3.06 -9.75 7.96
N GLY A 385 -1.92 -9.26 7.46
CA GLY A 385 -1.80 -8.60 6.17
C GLY A 385 -0.43 -8.84 5.54
N ARG A 386 -0.25 -8.32 4.32
CA ARG A 386 0.99 -8.50 3.58
C ARG A 386 2.16 -7.75 4.22
N GLY A 387 1.92 -6.53 4.69
CA GLY A 387 2.93 -5.67 5.30
C GLY A 387 2.37 -4.76 6.38
N GLU A 388 3.26 -4.08 7.09
CA GLU A 388 2.90 -3.20 8.21
C GLU A 388 2.16 -1.93 7.75
N LEU A 389 2.48 -1.40 6.56
CA LEU A 389 1.84 -0.20 6.02
C LEU A 389 0.36 -0.43 5.74
N ALA A 390 -0.01 -1.57 5.14
CA ALA A 390 -1.41 -1.90 4.85
C ALA A 390 -2.24 -1.98 6.15
N LEU A 391 -1.68 -2.60 7.20
CA LEU A 391 -2.34 -2.70 8.51
C LEU A 391 -2.42 -1.35 9.22
N ALA A 392 -1.38 -0.51 9.13
CA ALA A 392 -1.37 0.83 9.69
C ALA A 392 -2.42 1.73 9.01
N ILE A 393 -2.60 1.60 7.69
CA ILE A 393 -3.63 2.31 6.93
C ILE A 393 -5.02 1.88 7.38
N LEU A 394 -5.28 0.58 7.59
CA LEU A 394 -6.55 0.10 8.12
C LEU A 394 -6.86 0.73 9.50
N VAL A 395 -5.87 0.75 10.40
CA VAL A 395 -6.03 1.37 11.72
C VAL A 395 -6.31 2.87 11.60
N GLU A 396 -5.60 3.57 10.70
CA GLU A 396 -5.80 5.01 10.46
C GLU A 396 -7.20 5.31 9.89
N GLN A 397 -7.68 4.48 8.96
CA GLN A 397 -9.06 4.59 8.44
C GLN A 397 -10.08 4.42 9.57
N MET A 398 -9.93 3.38 10.39
CA MET A 398 -10.81 3.16 11.55
C MET A 398 -10.75 4.34 12.53
N ARG A 399 -9.56 4.92 12.77
CA ARG A 399 -9.39 6.11 13.61
C ARG A 399 -10.20 7.29 13.06
N ARG A 400 -10.16 7.56 11.78
CA ARG A 400 -10.92 8.64 11.10
C ARG A 400 -12.42 8.38 11.09
N GLU A 401 -12.82 7.11 11.07
CA GLU A 401 -14.22 6.70 11.23
C GLU A 401 -14.76 6.83 12.69
N GLY A 402 -13.92 7.26 13.63
CA GLY A 402 -14.28 7.51 15.03
C GLY A 402 -14.08 6.33 15.97
N PHE A 403 -13.31 5.32 15.59
CA PHE A 403 -13.00 4.19 16.48
C PHE A 403 -11.89 4.55 17.47
N GLU A 404 -12.02 4.03 18.69
CA GLU A 404 -10.94 3.96 19.66
C GLU A 404 -10.44 2.52 19.78
N LEU A 405 -9.15 2.34 19.53
CA LEU A 405 -8.52 1.02 19.40
C LEU A 405 -7.30 0.89 20.31
N THR A 406 -6.98 -0.35 20.64
CA THR A 406 -5.66 -0.75 21.11
C THR A 406 -5.01 -1.62 20.05
N VAL A 407 -3.82 -1.25 19.60
CA VAL A 407 -3.08 -1.95 18.55
C VAL A 407 -1.78 -2.50 19.15
N GLY A 408 -1.60 -3.81 19.02
CA GLY A 408 -0.38 -4.48 19.46
C GLY A 408 0.78 -4.24 18.49
N LYS A 409 2.01 -4.54 18.94
CA LYS A 409 3.19 -4.50 18.08
C LYS A 409 3.01 -5.42 16.87
N PRO A 410 3.42 -5.00 15.66
CA PRO A 410 3.49 -5.90 14.51
C PRO A 410 4.36 -7.13 14.77
N GLN A 411 3.87 -8.29 14.36
CA GLN A 411 4.54 -9.58 14.47
C GLN A 411 4.53 -10.28 13.11
N VAL A 412 5.39 -11.27 12.91
CA VAL A 412 5.35 -12.09 11.69
C VAL A 412 4.43 -13.28 11.83
N VAL A 413 3.80 -13.65 10.73
CA VAL A 413 3.01 -14.88 10.60
C VAL A 413 3.98 -16.03 10.33
N THR A 414 4.16 -16.94 11.29
CA THR A 414 5.05 -18.10 11.16
C THR A 414 4.32 -19.33 10.69
N LYS A 415 5.03 -20.28 10.07
CA LYS A 415 4.54 -21.60 9.70
C LYS A 415 5.42 -22.68 10.34
N GLU A 416 4.83 -23.81 10.69
CA GLU A 416 5.59 -24.99 11.11
C GLU A 416 5.78 -25.92 9.90
N VAL A 417 7.04 -26.18 9.56
CA VAL A 417 7.43 -27.11 8.48
C VAL A 417 8.41 -28.13 9.06
N ASP A 418 8.11 -29.40 8.96
CA ASP A 418 8.91 -30.50 9.50
C ASP A 418 9.28 -30.34 11.00
N GLY A 419 8.33 -29.83 11.81
CA GLY A 419 8.53 -29.61 13.24
C GLY A 419 9.46 -28.44 13.59
N LYS A 420 9.78 -27.57 12.62
CA LYS A 420 10.57 -26.36 12.80
C LYS A 420 9.76 -25.12 12.45
N VAL A 421 9.93 -24.07 13.23
CA VAL A 421 9.33 -22.78 12.94
C VAL A 421 10.03 -22.16 11.74
N HIS A 422 9.24 -21.79 10.73
CA HIS A 422 9.66 -21.03 9.56
C HIS A 422 9.01 -19.65 9.57
N GLU A 423 9.78 -18.65 9.16
CA GLU A 423 9.36 -17.27 9.05
C GLU A 423 9.36 -16.78 7.60
N PRO A 424 8.51 -15.82 7.23
CA PRO A 424 8.50 -15.26 5.89
C PRO A 424 9.79 -14.47 5.63
N MET A 425 10.33 -14.63 4.43
CA MET A 425 11.52 -13.95 3.95
C MET A 425 11.15 -12.94 2.86
N GLU A 426 11.87 -11.85 2.82
CA GLU A 426 11.74 -10.81 1.82
C GLU A 426 13.04 -10.69 1.03
N HIS A 427 12.95 -10.60 -0.29
CA HIS A 427 14.03 -10.16 -1.17
C HIS A 427 13.96 -8.64 -1.29
N MET A 428 14.95 -7.96 -0.74
CA MET A 428 14.99 -6.52 -0.62
C MET A 428 15.99 -5.93 -1.61
N THR A 429 15.54 -4.97 -2.41
CA THR A 429 16.39 -4.17 -3.31
C THR A 429 16.52 -2.76 -2.73
N ILE A 430 17.75 -2.29 -2.65
CA ILE A 430 18.09 -0.99 -2.04
C ILE A 430 19.01 -0.21 -2.98
N ASP A 431 18.65 1.03 -3.24
CA ASP A 431 19.49 2.00 -3.95
C ASP A 431 19.88 3.12 -2.98
N VAL A 432 21.18 3.33 -2.81
CA VAL A 432 21.73 4.37 -1.92
C VAL A 432 22.97 5.01 -2.51
N PRO A 433 23.26 6.29 -2.18
CA PRO A 433 24.58 6.87 -2.42
C PRO A 433 25.69 6.05 -1.75
N GLU A 434 26.86 5.95 -2.39
CA GLU A 434 28.02 5.17 -1.89
C GLU A 434 28.40 5.51 -0.43
N GLU A 435 28.23 6.77 -0.02
CA GLU A 435 28.56 7.22 1.34
C GLU A 435 27.73 6.51 2.43
N HIS A 436 26.52 6.00 2.09
CA HIS A 436 25.62 5.32 3.01
C HIS A 436 25.74 3.79 2.98
N LEU A 437 26.55 3.21 2.08
CA LEU A 437 26.73 1.77 1.90
C LEU A 437 27.04 1.05 3.23
N GLY A 438 27.99 1.56 4.00
CA GLY A 438 28.39 0.95 5.27
C GLY A 438 27.29 0.96 6.32
N ALA A 439 26.58 2.08 6.48
CA ALA A 439 25.50 2.24 7.45
C ALA A 439 24.32 1.29 7.12
N VAL A 440 23.92 1.21 5.86
CA VAL A 440 22.82 0.36 5.41
C VAL A 440 23.18 -1.13 5.54
N THR A 441 24.39 -1.52 5.16
CA THR A 441 24.86 -2.90 5.32
C THR A 441 24.86 -3.32 6.80
N GLN A 442 25.34 -2.47 7.70
CA GLN A 442 25.32 -2.73 9.14
C GLN A 442 23.90 -2.81 9.70
N LEU A 443 23.01 -1.92 9.26
CA LEU A 443 21.60 -1.89 9.65
C LEU A 443 20.92 -3.23 9.29
N LEU A 444 21.08 -3.71 8.07
CA LEU A 444 20.48 -4.96 7.62
C LEU A 444 21.11 -6.19 8.27
N ALA A 445 22.42 -6.21 8.46
CA ALA A 445 23.11 -7.29 9.17
C ALA A 445 22.59 -7.45 10.61
N SER A 446 22.33 -6.34 11.33
CA SER A 446 21.73 -6.39 12.67
C SER A 446 20.30 -6.97 12.66
N ARG A 447 19.59 -6.86 11.54
CA ARG A 447 18.24 -7.37 11.30
C ARG A 447 18.21 -8.75 10.61
N LYS A 448 19.35 -9.47 10.64
CA LYS A 448 19.53 -10.80 10.04
C LYS A 448 19.40 -10.81 8.51
N GLY A 449 19.57 -9.68 7.84
CA GLY A 449 19.67 -9.58 6.40
C GLY A 449 20.98 -10.17 5.90
N ARG A 450 20.90 -10.97 4.85
CA ARG A 450 22.05 -11.52 4.12
C ARG A 450 22.13 -10.84 2.77
N MET A 451 23.27 -10.22 2.47
CA MET A 451 23.54 -9.65 1.16
C MET A 451 23.59 -10.77 0.11
N ASP A 452 22.85 -10.61 -0.95
CA ASP A 452 22.79 -11.52 -2.09
C ASP A 452 23.64 -11.00 -3.23
N SER A 453 23.45 -9.73 -3.61
CA SER A 453 24.23 -9.07 -4.63
C SER A 453 24.51 -7.60 -4.31
N MET A 454 25.48 -7.01 -5.00
CA MET A 454 25.79 -5.59 -4.97
C MET A 454 26.35 -5.17 -6.33
N SER A 455 25.78 -4.13 -6.91
CA SER A 455 26.26 -3.53 -8.16
C SER A 455 26.50 -2.03 -7.98
N ASN A 456 27.64 -1.57 -8.51
CA ASN A 456 27.99 -0.15 -8.56
C ASN A 456 28.15 0.27 -10.02
N HIS A 457 27.27 1.15 -10.47
CA HIS A 457 27.27 1.60 -11.87
C HIS A 457 28.19 2.80 -12.14
N GLY A 458 28.99 3.23 -11.14
CA GLY A 458 29.93 4.36 -11.29
C GLY A 458 29.25 5.73 -11.30
N THR A 459 27.96 5.80 -10.97
CA THR A 459 27.16 7.04 -10.90
C THR A 459 27.18 7.71 -9.51
N GLY A 460 27.93 7.11 -8.56
CA GLY A 460 27.90 7.50 -7.15
C GLY A 460 26.76 6.84 -6.37
N TRP A 461 25.98 5.97 -6.99
CA TRP A 461 24.93 5.16 -6.40
C TRP A 461 25.29 3.67 -6.43
N VAL A 462 24.86 2.95 -5.41
CA VAL A 462 25.06 1.50 -5.27
C VAL A 462 23.70 0.83 -5.12
N ARG A 463 23.44 -0.19 -5.93
CA ARG A 463 22.33 -1.12 -5.74
C ARG A 463 22.79 -2.31 -4.93
N MET A 464 22.01 -2.66 -3.92
CA MET A 464 22.24 -3.83 -3.06
C MET A 464 21.00 -4.68 -3.02
N GLU A 465 21.18 -5.99 -3.02
CA GLU A 465 20.09 -6.95 -2.82
C GLU A 465 20.34 -7.78 -1.56
N PHE A 466 19.30 -7.97 -0.77
CA PHE A 466 19.36 -8.70 0.50
C PHE A 466 18.20 -9.66 0.62
N ILE A 467 18.44 -10.82 1.22
CA ILE A 467 17.39 -11.70 1.75
C ILE A 467 17.27 -11.44 3.25
N VAL A 468 16.09 -10.97 3.68
CA VAL A 468 15.84 -10.48 5.05
C VAL A 468 14.60 -11.16 5.62
N PRO A 469 14.59 -11.62 6.89
CA PRO A 469 13.34 -12.01 7.53
C PRO A 469 12.33 -10.85 7.55
N ALA A 470 11.07 -11.09 7.20
CA ALA A 470 10.05 -10.02 7.14
C ALA A 470 9.95 -9.22 8.45
N ARG A 471 10.11 -9.87 9.62
CA ARG A 471 10.18 -9.18 10.91
C ARG A 471 11.37 -8.22 11.01
N GLY A 472 12.48 -8.48 10.32
CA GLY A 472 13.63 -7.57 10.26
C GLY A 472 13.31 -6.24 9.58
N LEU A 473 12.24 -6.18 8.78
CA LEU A 473 11.78 -4.97 8.12
C LEU A 473 10.81 -4.14 8.96
N ILE A 474 10.29 -4.67 10.06
CA ILE A 474 9.48 -3.89 11.01
C ILE A 474 10.32 -2.73 11.56
N GLY A 475 9.86 -1.49 11.35
CA GLY A 475 10.59 -0.28 11.73
C GLY A 475 11.91 -0.05 10.96
N PHE A 476 12.14 -0.79 9.88
CA PHE A 476 13.32 -0.57 9.03
C PHE A 476 13.26 0.79 8.33
N ARG A 477 12.09 1.15 7.79
CA ARG A 477 11.93 2.34 6.94
C ARG A 477 12.37 3.63 7.63
N SER A 478 11.94 3.86 8.86
CA SER A 478 12.27 5.06 9.63
C SER A 478 13.77 5.16 9.90
N THR A 479 14.39 4.05 10.32
CA THR A 479 15.83 3.99 10.57
C THR A 479 16.62 4.17 9.28
N PHE A 480 16.20 3.50 8.20
CA PHE A 480 16.84 3.57 6.89
C PHE A 480 16.84 5.00 6.32
N LEU A 481 15.69 5.69 6.36
CA LEU A 481 15.60 7.09 5.91
C LEU A 481 16.46 8.02 6.75
N THR A 482 16.59 7.76 8.06
CA THR A 482 17.46 8.54 8.94
C THR A 482 18.93 8.31 8.58
N GLU A 483 19.36 7.06 8.44
CA GLU A 483 20.75 6.68 8.11
C GLU A 483 21.16 7.16 6.71
N THR A 484 20.22 7.21 5.76
CA THR A 484 20.44 7.68 4.39
C THR A 484 20.09 9.16 4.18
N ARG A 485 19.76 9.89 5.25
CA ARG A 485 19.32 11.30 5.18
C ARG A 485 18.16 11.54 4.21
N GLY A 486 17.28 10.52 4.06
CA GLY A 486 16.13 10.57 3.18
C GLY A 486 16.43 10.30 1.70
N THR A 487 17.68 10.02 1.31
CA THR A 487 18.05 9.79 -0.09
C THR A 487 17.90 8.33 -0.51
N GLY A 488 17.98 7.38 0.43
CA GLY A 488 17.91 5.96 0.12
C GLY A 488 16.53 5.51 -0.32
N ILE A 489 16.49 4.58 -1.26
CA ILE A 489 15.28 3.96 -1.78
C ILE A 489 15.35 2.47 -1.50
N ALA A 490 14.28 1.90 -0.97
CA ALA A 490 14.20 0.48 -0.65
C ALA A 490 12.82 -0.09 -0.99
N SER A 491 12.81 -1.30 -1.53
CA SER A 491 11.60 -2.09 -1.73
C SER A 491 11.86 -3.55 -1.40
N SER A 492 10.81 -4.29 -1.10
CA SER A 492 10.90 -5.73 -0.86
C SER A 492 9.79 -6.48 -1.57
N ILE A 493 10.09 -7.73 -1.93
CA ILE A 493 9.13 -8.70 -2.46
C ILE A 493 9.22 -9.99 -1.67
N SER A 494 8.12 -10.76 -1.62
CA SER A 494 8.11 -12.05 -0.93
C SER A 494 9.12 -13.01 -1.53
N HIS A 495 9.90 -13.66 -0.66
CA HIS A 495 10.89 -14.69 -1.03
C HIS A 495 10.56 -16.05 -0.38
N GLY A 496 9.31 -16.31 -0.04
CA GLY A 496 8.88 -17.56 0.59
C GLY A 496 9.17 -17.62 2.09
N PHE A 497 9.42 -18.82 2.60
CA PHE A 497 9.64 -19.09 4.02
C PHE A 497 11.00 -19.77 4.25
N ALA A 498 11.69 -19.40 5.32
CA ALA A 498 12.93 -20.03 5.75
C ALA A 498 12.90 -20.34 7.27
N PRO A 499 13.77 -21.24 7.76
CA PRO A 499 13.87 -21.50 9.19
C PRO A 499 14.16 -20.23 9.98
N TRP A 500 13.61 -20.13 11.18
CA TRP A 500 13.77 -19.00 12.09
C TRP A 500 15.25 -18.59 12.27
N ALA A 501 15.58 -17.33 11.93
CA ALA A 501 16.96 -16.81 11.91
C ALA A 501 17.51 -16.37 13.29
N GLY A 502 16.77 -16.62 14.39
CA GLY A 502 17.15 -16.21 15.74
C GLY A 502 16.63 -14.82 16.13
N PRO A 503 16.89 -14.33 17.34
CA PRO A 503 16.35 -13.07 17.85
C PRO A 503 16.89 -11.86 17.08
N ILE A 504 16.05 -10.83 16.95
CA ILE A 504 16.39 -9.51 16.41
C ILE A 504 16.10 -8.48 17.50
N GLU A 505 17.05 -7.62 17.79
CA GLU A 505 16.86 -6.48 18.70
C GLU A 505 16.44 -5.24 17.90
N TYR A 506 15.23 -4.75 18.17
CA TYR A 506 14.67 -3.61 17.43
C TYR A 506 14.99 -2.26 18.09
N ARG A 507 15.02 -2.23 19.43
CA ARG A 507 15.23 -1.02 20.21
C ARG A 507 16.09 -1.33 21.44
N THR A 508 17.20 -0.63 21.56
CA THR A 508 18.13 -0.77 22.69
C THR A 508 17.69 0.06 23.90
N ASN A 509 17.01 1.19 23.66
CA ASN A 509 16.59 2.14 24.69
C ASN A 509 15.27 1.74 25.35
N GLY A 510 15.14 1.96 26.67
CA GLY A 510 13.92 1.72 27.44
C GLY A 510 12.84 2.78 27.21
N SER A 511 11.73 2.63 27.93
CA SER A 511 10.63 3.59 27.97
C SER A 511 10.64 4.39 29.26
N LEU A 512 10.30 5.68 29.17
CA LEU A 512 9.88 6.49 30.30
C LEU A 512 8.39 6.29 30.48
N VAL A 513 7.96 5.76 31.62
CA VAL A 513 6.58 5.35 31.87
C VAL A 513 5.99 6.22 33.00
N ALA A 514 4.78 6.74 32.81
CA ALA A 514 4.11 7.49 33.87
C ALA A 514 3.72 6.56 35.04
N ASP A 515 4.06 6.96 36.27
CA ASP A 515 3.78 6.23 37.50
C ASP A 515 2.40 6.51 38.10
N ARG A 516 1.66 7.46 37.51
CA ARG A 516 0.36 7.91 37.99
C ARG A 516 -0.46 8.63 36.94
N THR A 517 -1.74 8.77 37.24
CA THR A 517 -2.68 9.58 36.45
C THR A 517 -2.60 11.05 36.87
N GLY A 518 -2.63 11.98 35.91
CA GLY A 518 -2.64 13.43 36.13
C GLY A 518 -2.30 14.20 34.87
N ALA A 519 -2.07 15.51 35.02
CA ALA A 519 -1.62 16.37 33.94
C ALA A 519 -0.10 16.56 34.00
N VAL A 520 0.55 16.53 32.83
CA VAL A 520 1.99 16.78 32.69
C VAL A 520 2.33 18.20 33.13
N THR A 521 3.33 18.37 34.00
CA THR A 521 3.80 19.69 34.43
C THR A 521 5.09 20.09 33.76
N THR A 522 5.25 21.37 33.46
CA THR A 522 6.50 21.93 32.93
C THR A 522 7.67 21.68 33.87
N ASN A 523 7.44 21.78 35.20
CA ASN A 523 8.46 21.51 36.20
C ASN A 523 8.97 20.06 36.15
N ALA A 524 8.10 19.09 35.98
CA ALA A 524 8.51 17.68 35.88
C ALA A 524 9.31 17.43 34.60
N LEU A 525 8.89 17.98 33.46
CA LEU A 525 9.63 17.87 32.19
C LEU A 525 11.03 18.46 32.29
N LEU A 526 11.19 19.67 32.85
CA LEU A 526 12.50 20.29 33.04
C LEU A 526 13.43 19.44 33.91
N LEU A 527 12.91 18.89 35.01
CA LEU A 527 13.70 18.04 35.92
C LEU A 527 14.11 16.69 35.33
N LEU A 528 13.39 16.24 34.32
CA LEU A 528 13.56 14.88 33.78
C LEU A 528 14.09 14.88 32.33
N GLN A 529 14.26 16.04 31.67
CA GLN A 529 14.67 16.10 30.26
C GLN A 529 16.03 15.45 29.97
N ASP A 530 16.95 15.35 30.96
CA ASP A 530 18.21 14.63 30.82
C ASP A 530 18.06 13.09 30.83
N ARG A 531 16.88 12.58 31.16
CA ARG A 531 16.61 11.14 31.21
C ARG A 531 16.28 10.54 29.85
N GLY A 532 15.86 11.38 28.88
CA GLY A 532 15.51 10.91 27.55
C GLY A 532 14.68 11.92 26.77
N THR A 533 14.07 11.44 25.68
CA THR A 533 13.24 12.27 24.78
C THR A 533 11.76 12.07 25.11
N PHE A 534 11.05 13.14 25.42
CA PHE A 534 9.63 13.08 25.76
C PHE A 534 8.73 13.10 24.52
N PHE A 535 7.56 12.43 24.64
CA PHE A 535 6.48 12.41 23.63
C PHE A 535 5.28 13.26 24.03
N VAL A 536 5.27 13.76 25.25
CA VAL A 536 4.14 14.49 25.86
C VAL A 536 4.45 15.98 26.05
N LYS A 537 3.40 16.80 25.99
CA LYS A 537 3.47 18.26 26.16
C LYS A 537 3.00 18.65 27.57
N PRO A 538 3.39 19.84 28.08
CA PRO A 538 2.80 20.39 29.29
C PRO A 538 1.27 20.43 29.21
N THR A 539 0.59 20.19 30.32
CA THR A 539 -0.87 20.15 30.48
C THR A 539 -1.59 18.94 29.84
N GLN A 540 -0.86 18.08 29.14
CA GLN A 540 -1.44 16.86 28.56
C GLN A 540 -1.80 15.86 29.66
N ASP A 541 -3.00 15.24 29.56
CA ASP A 541 -3.41 14.17 30.45
C ASP A 541 -2.60 12.90 30.20
N VAL A 542 -2.12 12.30 31.29
CA VAL A 542 -1.43 11.00 31.29
C VAL A 542 -2.04 10.10 32.35
N TYR A 543 -1.78 8.82 32.26
CA TYR A 543 -2.22 7.81 33.21
C TYR A 543 -1.10 6.82 33.55
N GLU A 544 -1.22 6.12 34.65
CA GLU A 544 -0.26 5.08 35.04
C GLU A 544 -0.07 4.03 33.93
N GLY A 545 1.18 3.72 33.60
CA GLY A 545 1.51 2.81 32.52
C GLY A 545 1.56 3.43 31.12
N MET A 546 1.23 4.71 30.95
CA MET A 546 1.44 5.41 29.68
C MET A 546 2.92 5.68 29.44
N VAL A 547 3.40 5.35 28.25
CA VAL A 547 4.77 5.68 27.81
C VAL A 547 4.80 7.16 27.41
N VAL A 548 5.57 7.94 28.15
CA VAL A 548 5.66 9.41 27.99
C VAL A 548 6.96 9.85 27.33
N GLY A 549 7.86 8.92 27.06
CA GLY A 549 9.14 9.21 26.39
C GLY A 549 10.01 7.99 26.20
N GLU A 550 11.09 8.17 25.46
CA GLU A 550 12.17 7.21 25.28
C GLU A 550 13.26 7.47 26.33
N ASN A 551 13.66 6.45 27.07
CA ASN A 551 14.74 6.54 28.05
C ASN A 551 16.10 6.56 27.33
N SER A 552 17.06 7.35 27.81
CA SER A 552 18.46 7.30 27.32
C SER A 552 19.21 6.01 27.71
N ARG A 553 18.62 5.16 28.55
CA ARG A 553 19.15 3.85 28.99
C ARG A 553 18.29 2.71 28.48
N GLY A 554 18.87 1.48 28.45
CA GLY A 554 18.19 0.29 27.94
C GLY A 554 17.01 -0.21 28.77
N GLU A 555 16.91 0.17 30.04
CA GLU A 555 15.83 -0.26 30.94
C GLU A 555 14.69 0.76 30.99
N ASP A 556 13.47 0.26 31.20
CA ASP A 556 12.31 1.12 31.43
C ASP A 556 12.42 1.83 32.79
N MET A 557 11.86 3.02 32.88
CA MET A 557 11.85 3.83 34.10
C MET A 557 10.47 4.40 34.36
N ASP A 558 9.87 4.02 35.49
CA ASP A 558 8.65 4.68 35.98
C ASP A 558 9.01 6.05 36.56
N ILE A 559 8.31 7.10 36.09
CA ILE A 559 8.58 8.50 36.44
C ILE A 559 7.32 9.26 36.82
N ASN A 560 7.45 10.22 37.75
CA ASN A 560 6.39 11.16 38.09
C ASN A 560 6.44 12.39 37.19
N ILE A 561 5.72 12.36 36.08
CA ILE A 561 5.66 13.45 35.12
C ILE A 561 4.64 14.55 35.50
N CYS A 562 3.85 14.30 36.56
CA CYS A 562 2.82 15.21 37.07
C CYS A 562 3.30 16.03 38.28
N LYS A 563 4.60 16.01 38.59
CA LYS A 563 5.16 16.66 39.79
C LYS A 563 5.11 18.17 39.68
N GLU A 564 4.32 18.81 40.54
CA GLU A 564 4.24 20.25 40.63
C GLU A 564 5.47 20.87 41.30
N LYS A 565 5.77 22.13 40.95
CA LYS A 565 6.81 22.90 41.64
C LYS A 565 6.33 23.22 43.06
N LYS A 566 7.09 22.80 44.09
CA LYS A 566 6.82 23.26 45.46
C LYS A 566 7.07 24.77 45.53
N LEU A 567 6.05 25.50 45.92
CA LEU A 567 6.18 26.92 46.18
C LEU A 567 7.04 27.11 47.45
N ASN A 568 8.28 27.54 47.27
CA ASN A 568 9.13 28.00 48.37
C ASN A 568 9.10 29.50 48.42
N ASN A 569 8.89 30.09 49.62
CA ASN A 569 8.89 31.52 49.84
C ASN A 569 10.28 32.18 49.80
N ILE A 570 11.31 31.46 49.37
CA ILE A 570 12.68 31.97 49.27
C ILE A 570 12.86 32.55 47.85
N ARG A 571 12.87 33.85 47.73
CA ARG A 571 13.40 34.56 46.54
C ARG A 571 14.91 34.37 46.53
N SER A 572 15.46 33.52 45.66
CA SER A 572 16.89 33.52 45.39
C SER A 572 17.22 34.74 44.55
N ALA A 573 18.22 35.52 45.01
CA ALA A 573 18.71 36.73 44.33
C ALA A 573 19.60 36.42 43.11
N THR A 574 19.86 35.16 42.80
CA THR A 574 20.56 34.73 41.58
C THR A 574 19.55 34.51 40.47
N GLY A 575 19.72 35.27 39.40
CA GLY A 575 18.81 35.29 38.25
C GLY A 575 18.45 33.88 37.76
N ASP A 576 17.16 33.71 37.46
CA ASP A 576 16.64 32.50 36.82
C ASP A 576 17.42 32.28 35.51
N GLU A 577 18.32 31.32 35.47
CA GLU A 577 18.75 30.74 34.20
C GLU A 577 17.47 30.22 33.54
N LEU A 578 17.13 30.79 32.39
CA LEU A 578 16.01 30.34 31.57
C LEU A 578 16.35 28.95 31.02
N GLU A 579 16.09 27.90 31.82
CA GLU A 579 16.11 26.53 31.34
C GLU A 579 15.06 26.40 30.24
N ARG A 580 15.52 26.10 29.01
CA ARG A 580 14.64 25.83 27.88
C ARG A 580 14.17 24.38 27.93
N LEU A 581 12.86 24.19 27.84
CA LEU A 581 12.27 22.88 27.66
C LEU A 581 12.58 22.37 26.25
N THR A 582 13.14 21.17 26.14
CA THR A 582 13.33 20.49 24.86
C THR A 582 11.96 20.17 24.25
N PRO A 583 11.71 20.53 22.98
CA PRO A 583 10.46 20.20 22.32
C PRO A 583 10.20 18.69 22.34
N PRO A 584 8.98 18.24 22.63
CA PRO A 584 8.65 16.82 22.60
C PRO A 584 8.66 16.27 21.16
N ARG A 585 9.10 15.04 20.99
CA ARG A 585 8.94 14.30 19.74
C ARG A 585 7.49 13.85 19.59
N THR A 586 6.83 14.28 18.53
CA THR A 586 5.48 13.80 18.19
C THR A 586 5.62 12.59 17.27
N LEU A 587 5.10 11.44 17.71
CA LEU A 587 5.13 10.21 16.94
C LEU A 587 3.85 10.07 16.10
N THR A 588 3.99 9.68 14.84
CA THR A 588 2.89 9.22 13.99
C THR A 588 2.40 7.85 14.44
N LEU A 589 1.33 7.33 13.82
CA LEU A 589 0.86 5.98 14.09
C LEU A 589 1.92 4.93 13.75
N GLU A 590 2.52 5.04 12.58
CA GLU A 590 3.57 4.15 12.11
C GLU A 590 4.77 4.18 13.06
N GLU A 591 5.30 5.36 13.37
CA GLU A 591 6.41 5.50 14.32
C GLU A 591 6.08 4.96 15.72
N SER A 592 4.81 5.08 16.15
CA SER A 592 4.36 4.53 17.44
C SER A 592 4.32 3.00 17.43
N LEU A 593 3.88 2.39 16.34
CA LEU A 593 3.87 0.93 16.15
C LEU A 593 5.30 0.36 16.08
N GLU A 594 6.19 1.04 15.35
CA GLU A 594 7.61 0.68 15.28
C GLU A 594 8.31 0.81 16.64
N PHE A 595 7.99 1.85 17.40
CA PHE A 595 8.59 2.11 18.71
C PHE A 595 8.15 1.09 19.75
N ALA A 596 6.92 0.58 19.70
CA ALA A 596 6.34 -0.31 20.71
C ALA A 596 7.15 -1.62 20.87
N ARG A 597 7.35 -2.06 22.11
CA ARG A 597 7.89 -3.38 22.46
C ARG A 597 6.76 -4.40 22.62
N GLU A 598 7.11 -5.67 22.85
CA GLU A 598 6.13 -6.75 23.04
C GLU A 598 5.23 -6.55 24.26
N ASP A 599 5.73 -5.88 25.31
CA ASP A 599 4.98 -5.51 26.51
C ASP A 599 4.26 -4.17 26.40
N GLU A 600 4.27 -3.56 25.20
CA GLU A 600 3.66 -2.27 24.90
C GLU A 600 2.60 -2.41 23.80
N CYS A 601 1.68 -1.47 23.76
CA CYS A 601 0.69 -1.34 22.71
C CYS A 601 0.39 0.14 22.44
N VAL A 602 -0.19 0.40 21.28
CA VAL A 602 -0.58 1.74 20.85
C VAL A 602 -2.07 1.95 21.10
N GLU A 603 -2.40 2.95 21.88
CA GLU A 603 -3.76 3.46 22.04
C GLU A 603 -4.03 4.45 20.91
N VAL A 604 -5.03 4.15 20.10
CA VAL A 604 -5.44 4.97 18.95
C VAL A 604 -6.82 5.52 19.20
N THR A 605 -6.96 6.83 19.19
CA THR A 605 -8.25 7.53 19.30
C THR A 605 -8.38 8.53 18.14
N PRO A 606 -9.58 9.03 17.81
CA PRO A 606 -9.75 10.05 16.78
C PRO A 606 -8.82 11.26 16.92
N GLU A 607 -8.52 11.65 18.17
CA GLU A 607 -7.75 12.86 18.48
C GLU A 607 -6.30 12.60 18.86
N ASN A 608 -5.98 11.40 19.39
CA ASN A 608 -4.67 11.14 19.98
C ASN A 608 -4.16 9.73 19.67
N ILE A 609 -2.84 9.63 19.52
CA ILE A 609 -2.09 8.38 19.45
C ILE A 609 -1.16 8.37 20.67
N ARG A 610 -1.20 7.30 21.47
CA ARG A 610 -0.41 7.15 22.70
C ARG A 610 0.17 5.75 22.78
N ILE A 611 1.38 5.62 23.27
CA ILE A 611 1.98 4.32 23.58
C ILE A 611 1.74 4.05 25.05
N ARG A 612 1.41 2.82 25.41
CA ARG A 612 1.26 2.40 26.79
C ARG A 612 1.74 0.98 27.04
N LYS A 613 2.01 0.66 28.28
CA LYS A 613 2.25 -0.72 28.68
C LYS A 613 0.94 -1.53 28.56
N VAL A 614 1.05 -2.81 28.20
CA VAL A 614 -0.08 -3.74 28.19
C VAL A 614 -0.62 -3.89 29.61
N GLU A 615 0.28 -4.12 30.58
CA GLU A 615 -0.03 -4.08 32.01
C GLU A 615 0.25 -2.66 32.56
N LEU A 616 -0.78 -1.97 33.03
CA LEU A 616 -0.65 -0.59 33.49
C LEU A 616 -0.04 -0.47 34.88
N ASP A 617 -0.33 -1.39 35.79
CA ASP A 617 0.15 -1.36 37.17
C ASP A 617 1.65 -1.64 37.26
N ALA A 618 2.41 -0.68 37.80
CA ALA A 618 3.87 -0.76 37.93
C ALA A 618 4.31 -1.95 38.80
N THR A 619 3.54 -2.29 39.85
CA THR A 619 3.86 -3.40 40.76
C THR A 619 3.69 -4.75 40.06
N LEU A 620 2.65 -4.89 39.24
CA LEU A 620 2.41 -6.10 38.47
C LEU A 620 3.49 -6.28 37.39
N ARG A 621 3.88 -5.21 36.69
CA ARG A 621 5.02 -5.23 35.74
C ARG A 621 6.32 -5.70 36.40
N ALA A 622 6.66 -5.12 37.56
CA ALA A 622 7.86 -5.49 38.29
C ALA A 622 7.87 -6.97 38.76
N ARG A 623 6.71 -7.49 39.20
CA ARG A 623 6.54 -8.90 39.55
C ARG A 623 6.69 -9.83 38.34
N ALA A 624 6.11 -9.47 37.21
CA ALA A 624 6.23 -10.24 35.96
C ALA A 624 7.69 -10.29 35.49
N ALA A 625 8.40 -9.16 35.47
CA ALA A 625 9.83 -9.08 35.12
C ALA A 625 10.70 -9.92 36.05
N SER A 626 10.40 -9.93 37.36
CA SER A 626 11.13 -10.74 38.34
C SER A 626 10.91 -12.24 38.14
N ARG A 627 9.73 -12.66 37.70
CA ARG A 627 9.43 -14.08 37.38
C ARG A 627 10.14 -14.50 36.10
N ALA A 628 10.13 -13.68 35.05
CA ALA A 628 10.82 -13.97 33.78
C ALA A 628 12.34 -14.11 33.96
N LYS A 629 12.97 -13.34 34.85
CA LYS A 629 14.40 -13.47 35.18
C LYS A 629 14.77 -14.76 35.96
N LYS A 630 13.77 -15.47 36.53
CA LYS A 630 13.97 -16.70 37.31
C LYS A 630 13.68 -17.99 36.50
N MET A 631 13.08 -17.86 35.34
CA MET A 631 12.88 -18.93 34.35
C MET A 631 14.04 -18.93 33.34
#